data_a2359e08f492c4f9e246257658d0b724
#
_entry.id   a2359e08f492c4f9e246257658d0b724
#
_cell.length_a   1.000
_cell.length_b   1.000
_cell.length_c   1.000
_cell.angle_alpha   90.00
_cell.angle_beta   90.00
_cell.angle_gamma   90.00
#
_symmetry.space_group_name_H-M   'P 1'
#
loop_
_entity.id
_entity.type
_entity.pdbx_description
1 polymer ?
#
loop_
_entity_poly.entity_id
_entity_poly.type
_entity_poly.pdbx_seq_one_letter_code
_entity_poly.pdbx_strand_id
1 'polypeptide(L)'
;TDGVISLRVSQTEHILIEIADNGIGIPEELQEKVFIPFFTTKSEGTGIGLSLCKQIIRQHQGHLSIGISQPGKTIFIIELP
;
A
#
# COMPACT_ATOMS: atom_id res chain seq x y z
N THR A 1 -11.06 -1.76 -18.67
CA THR A 1 -9.66 -1.32 -18.51
C THR A 1 -8.85 -2.41 -17.84
N ASP A 2 -7.69 -2.65 -18.38
CA ASP A 2 -6.81 -3.67 -17.80
C ASP A 2 -6.08 -3.10 -16.59
N GLY A 3 -6.15 -3.83 -15.48
CA GLY A 3 -5.37 -3.52 -14.31
C GLY A 3 -3.93 -3.96 -14.51
N VAL A 4 -2.99 -3.09 -14.16
CA VAL A 4 -1.58 -3.39 -14.20
C VAL A 4 -0.99 -3.19 -12.82
N ILE A 5 -0.29 -4.23 -12.33
CA ILE A 5 0.43 -4.16 -11.06
C ILE A 5 1.89 -4.43 -11.38
N SER A 6 2.77 -3.55 -10.92
CA SER A 6 4.20 -3.74 -11.06
C SER A 6 4.85 -3.80 -9.70
N LEU A 7 5.92 -4.59 -9.61
CA LEU A 7 6.67 -4.79 -8.39
C LEU A 7 8.13 -4.46 -8.65
N ARG A 8 8.70 -3.63 -7.80
CA ARG A 8 10.10 -3.26 -7.90
C ARG A 8 10.77 -3.46 -6.55
N VAL A 9 11.90 -4.15 -6.55
CA VAL A 9 12.68 -4.40 -5.35
C VAL A 9 14.05 -3.78 -5.52
N SER A 10 14.49 -3.03 -4.51
CA SER A 10 15.82 -2.46 -4.48
C SER A 10 16.42 -2.66 -3.10
N GLN A 11 17.75 -2.68 -3.04
CA GLN A 11 18.45 -2.85 -1.77
C GLN A 11 19.67 -1.93 -1.72
N THR A 12 19.73 -1.16 -0.64
CA THR A 12 20.94 -0.43 -0.25
C THR A 12 21.25 -0.83 1.19
N GLU A 13 21.07 0.06 2.15
CA GLU A 13 21.12 -0.32 3.57
C GLU A 13 19.84 -1.02 4.02
N HIS A 14 18.74 -0.75 3.31
CA HIS A 14 17.43 -1.33 3.57
C HIS A 14 16.90 -1.95 2.30
N ILE A 15 15.94 -2.86 2.45
CA ILE A 15 15.23 -3.45 1.32
C ILE A 15 13.97 -2.61 1.11
N LEU A 16 13.82 -2.09 -0.11
CA LEU A 16 12.62 -1.35 -0.50
C LEU A 16 11.85 -2.15 -1.54
N ILE A 17 10.57 -2.35 -1.28
CA ILE A 17 9.66 -3.01 -2.19
C ILE A 17 8.60 -1.98 -2.57
N GLU A 18 8.52 -1.65 -3.85
CA GLU A 18 7.53 -0.74 -4.37
C GLU A 18 6.49 -1.52 -5.15
N ILE A 19 5.23 -1.37 -4.78
CA ILE A 19 4.12 -2.02 -5.47
C ILE A 19 3.29 -0.91 -6.10
N ALA A 20 3.28 -0.86 -7.42
CA ALA A 20 2.57 0.17 -8.16
C ALA A 20 1.39 -0.43 -8.90
N ASP A 21 0.28 0.29 -8.92
CA ASP A 21 -0.87 -0.07 -9.72
C ASP A 21 -1.37 1.14 -10.53
N ASN A 22 -2.19 0.86 -11.53
CA ASN A 22 -2.77 1.89 -12.39
C ASN A 22 -4.25 2.15 -12.08
N GLY A 23 -4.67 1.89 -10.84
CA GLY A 23 -6.04 2.08 -10.42
C GLY A 23 -6.43 3.54 -10.25
N ILE A 24 -7.58 3.76 -9.63
CA ILE A 24 -8.15 5.10 -9.48
C ILE A 24 -7.40 5.98 -8.47
N GLY A 25 -6.53 5.39 -7.69
CA GLY A 25 -5.82 6.10 -6.64
C GLY A 25 -6.61 6.17 -5.35
N ILE A 26 -6.00 6.75 -4.33
CA ILE A 26 -6.62 6.92 -3.03
C ILE A 26 -6.63 8.42 -2.74
N PRO A 27 -7.81 9.03 -2.53
CA PRO A 27 -7.87 10.44 -2.17
C PRO A 27 -7.01 10.74 -0.95
N GLU A 28 -6.37 11.90 -0.93
CA GLU A 28 -5.43 12.25 0.12
C GLU A 28 -6.05 12.14 1.52
N GLU A 29 -7.30 12.57 1.65
CA GLU A 29 -8.00 12.53 2.93
C GLU A 29 -8.28 11.11 3.43
N LEU A 30 -8.18 10.11 2.55
CA LEU A 30 -8.38 8.70 2.91
C LEU A 30 -7.08 7.92 3.09
N GLN A 31 -5.93 8.49 2.70
CA GLN A 31 -4.68 7.74 2.70
C GLN A 31 -4.25 7.28 4.08
N GLU A 32 -4.52 8.06 5.11
CA GLU A 32 -4.23 7.65 6.48
C GLU A 32 -5.23 6.63 6.99
N LYS A 33 -6.45 6.66 6.47
CA LYS A 33 -7.54 5.81 6.95
C LYS A 33 -7.52 4.40 6.38
N VAL A 34 -6.87 4.20 5.22
CA VAL A 34 -6.90 2.88 4.56
C VAL A 34 -6.19 1.80 5.36
N PHE A 35 -5.37 2.18 6.35
CA PHE A 35 -4.71 1.23 7.24
C PHE A 35 -5.50 0.96 8.53
N ILE A 36 -6.63 1.64 8.72
CA ILE A 36 -7.49 1.42 9.89
C ILE A 36 -8.28 0.12 9.67
N PRO A 37 -8.30 -0.80 10.64
CA PRO A 37 -9.06 -2.03 10.50
C PRO A 37 -10.53 -1.76 10.18
N PHE A 38 -11.08 -2.52 9.25
CA PHE A 38 -12.46 -2.44 8.78
C PHE A 38 -12.82 -1.19 7.98
N PHE A 39 -11.87 -0.28 7.76
CA PHE A 39 -12.11 0.83 6.86
C PHE A 39 -12.03 0.34 5.41
N THR A 40 -13.03 0.61 4.61
CA THR A 40 -13.02 0.27 3.19
C THR A 40 -13.94 1.20 2.42
N THR A 41 -13.56 1.52 1.19
CA THR A 41 -14.40 2.23 0.23
C THR A 41 -15.12 1.28 -0.72
N LYS A 42 -14.83 -0.02 -0.61
CA LYS A 42 -15.43 -1.05 -1.45
C LYS A 42 -16.57 -1.71 -0.69
N SER A 43 -17.75 -1.79 -1.33
CA SER A 43 -18.92 -2.38 -0.70
C SER A 43 -18.74 -3.86 -0.35
N GLU A 44 -17.87 -4.56 -1.06
CA GLU A 44 -17.61 -5.97 -0.84
C GLU A 44 -16.35 -6.25 -0.02
N GLY A 45 -15.59 -5.22 0.32
CA GLY A 45 -14.36 -5.38 1.07
C GLY A 45 -14.60 -5.47 2.55
N THR A 46 -13.74 -6.20 3.26
CA THR A 46 -13.79 -6.29 4.72
C THR A 46 -13.00 -5.18 5.40
N GLY A 47 -12.10 -4.52 4.67
CA GLY A 47 -11.28 -3.45 5.23
C GLY A 47 -10.17 -3.89 6.15
N ILE A 48 -9.81 -5.18 6.15
CA ILE A 48 -8.75 -5.67 7.03
C ILE A 48 -7.45 -5.97 6.31
N GLY A 49 -7.45 -6.00 4.97
CA GLY A 49 -6.27 -6.40 4.20
C GLY A 49 -5.04 -5.53 4.46
N LEU A 50 -5.19 -4.22 4.27
CA LEU A 50 -4.06 -3.30 4.46
C LEU A 50 -3.63 -3.16 5.91
N SER A 51 -4.58 -3.18 6.85
CA SER A 51 -4.23 -3.12 8.27
C SER A 51 -3.45 -4.36 8.69
N LEU A 52 -3.84 -5.53 8.19
CA LEU A 52 -3.13 -6.77 8.46
C LEU A 52 -1.74 -6.76 7.85
N CYS A 53 -1.60 -6.29 6.61
CA CYS A 53 -0.30 -6.16 5.97
C CYS A 53 0.63 -5.25 6.77
N LYS A 54 0.11 -4.11 7.22
CA LYS A 54 0.91 -3.18 8.01
C LYS A 54 1.37 -3.81 9.31
N GLN A 55 0.50 -4.57 9.96
CA GLN A 55 0.85 -5.26 11.20
C GLN A 55 1.94 -6.30 10.99
N ILE A 56 1.82 -7.11 9.92
CA ILE A 56 2.82 -8.12 9.60
C ILE A 56 4.17 -7.48 9.31
N ILE A 57 4.19 -6.41 8.52
CA ILE A 57 5.42 -5.71 8.17
C ILE A 57 6.07 -5.12 9.41
N ARG A 58 5.29 -4.56 10.32
CA ARG A 58 5.81 -4.03 11.59
C ARG A 58 6.41 -5.12 12.47
N GLN A 59 5.87 -6.33 12.45
CA GLN A 59 6.44 -7.47 13.17
C GLN A 59 7.83 -7.84 12.63
N HIS A 60 8.11 -7.51 11.38
CA HIS A 60 9.42 -7.70 10.77
C HIS A 60 10.29 -6.44 10.86
N GLN A 61 9.91 -5.50 11.70
CA GLN A 61 10.63 -4.24 11.91
C GLN A 61 10.66 -3.36 10.67
N GLY A 62 9.66 -3.52 9.81
CA GLY A 62 9.54 -2.75 8.59
C GLY A 62 8.47 -1.67 8.67
N HIS A 63 8.32 -0.95 7.58
CA HIS A 63 7.33 0.11 7.43
C HIS A 63 6.56 -0.06 6.13
N LEU A 64 5.26 0.18 6.18
CA LEU A 64 4.39 0.21 5.00
C LEU A 64 3.83 1.62 4.88
N SER A 65 3.98 2.22 3.73
CA SER A 65 3.50 3.57 3.48
C SER A 65 3.00 3.71 2.05
N ILE A 66 2.32 4.83 1.79
CA ILE A 66 1.91 5.20 0.45
C ILE A 66 2.90 6.26 -0.05
N GLY A 67 3.61 5.96 -1.14
CA GLY A 67 4.55 6.91 -1.72
C GLY A 67 3.83 7.95 -2.57
N ILE A 68 3.08 7.49 -3.57
CA ILE A 68 2.31 8.35 -4.46
C ILE A 68 0.93 7.72 -4.64
N SER A 69 -0.11 8.54 -4.63
CA SER A 69 -1.42 8.07 -5.03
C SER A 69 -2.15 9.18 -5.78
N GLN A 70 -2.51 8.88 -7.01
CA GLN A 70 -3.24 9.77 -7.91
C GLN A 70 -3.97 8.91 -8.92
N PRO A 71 -4.95 9.45 -9.66
CA PRO A 71 -5.63 8.65 -10.68
C PRO A 71 -4.63 8.09 -11.68
N GLY A 72 -4.69 6.78 -11.87
CA GLY A 72 -3.80 6.08 -12.78
C GLY A 72 -2.49 5.60 -12.18
N LYS A 73 -2.19 5.96 -10.92
CA LYS A 73 -0.94 5.51 -10.31
C LYS A 73 -1.01 5.57 -8.80
N THR A 74 -0.83 4.42 -8.16
CA THR A 74 -0.68 4.32 -6.70
C THR A 74 0.53 3.46 -6.41
N ILE A 75 1.40 3.93 -5.53
CA ILE A 75 2.61 3.21 -5.15
C ILE A 75 2.59 3.00 -3.65
N PHE A 76 2.56 1.72 -3.23
CA PHE A 76 2.80 1.34 -1.84
C PHE A 76 4.27 1.00 -1.68
N ILE A 77 4.85 1.42 -0.58
CA ILE A 77 6.26 1.23 -0.30
C ILE A 77 6.40 0.41 0.97
N ILE A 78 7.13 -0.70 0.88
CA ILE A 78 7.50 -1.53 2.02
C ILE A 78 9.00 -1.36 2.23
N GLU A 79 9.37 -0.95 3.44
CA GLU A 79 10.78 -0.83 3.80
C GLU A 79 11.09 -1.88 4.85
N LEU A 80 12.12 -2.68 4.60
CA LEU A 80 12.60 -3.71 5.53
C LEU A 80 14.05 -3.44 5.90
N PRO A 81 14.46 -3.79 7.15
CA PRO A 81 15.86 -3.61 7.56
C PRO A 81 16.84 -4.37 6.69
#